data_c305bd716c628542ea7c850a6e2419e5
#
_entry.id   c305bd716c628542ea7c850a6e2419e5
#
_cell.length_a   1.000
_cell.length_b   1.000
_cell.length_c   1.000
_cell.angle_alpha   90.00
_cell.angle_beta   90.00
_cell.angle_gamma   90.00
#
_symmetry.space_group_name_H-M   'P 1'
#
loop_
_entity.id
_entity.type
_entity.pdbx_description
1 polymer ?
#
loop_
_entity_poly.entity_id
_entity_poly.type
_entity_poly.pdbx_seq_one_letter_code
_entity_poly.pdbx_strand_id
1 'polypeptide(L)'
;TADVIDTMTGSSGIRVKSLAVDGGASVNNFLMQLQSDLLGLCVERPTILETTALGAAFLAGLSSGVWSDLKELGALRKVDRVFKPRMAKAKRLELRREWKRAVLRTRGWAAPKASVSHRLQLGQ
;
A
#
# COMPACT_ATOMS: atom_id res chain seq x y z
N THR A 1 -1.87 2.71 2.80
CA THR A 1 -1.14 2.91 1.52
C THR A 1 -0.55 4.31 1.43
N ALA A 2 -1.33 5.41 1.58
CA ALA A 2 -0.84 6.78 1.35
C ALA A 2 0.36 7.15 2.24
N ASP A 3 0.33 6.84 3.54
CA ASP A 3 1.43 7.14 4.46
C ASP A 3 2.72 6.39 4.08
N VAL A 4 2.60 5.15 3.58
CA VAL A 4 3.74 4.35 3.09
C VAL A 4 4.36 5.00 1.85
N ILE A 5 3.54 5.39 0.87
CA ILE A 5 4.02 6.06 -0.35
C ILE A 5 4.69 7.40 -0.02
N ASP A 6 4.14 8.18 0.92
CA ASP A 6 4.77 9.43 1.36
C ASP A 6 6.14 9.18 1.99
N THR A 7 6.24 8.17 2.86
CA THR A 7 7.50 7.80 3.51
C THR A 7 8.54 7.33 2.48
N MET A 8 8.14 6.46 1.56
CA MET A 8 9.03 5.99 0.48
C MET A 8 9.53 7.14 -0.38
N THR A 9 8.63 8.03 -0.80
CA THR A 9 9.00 9.21 -1.60
C THR A 9 9.92 10.16 -0.83
N GLY A 10 9.61 10.40 0.46
CA GLY A 10 10.43 11.27 1.31
C GLY A 10 11.83 10.72 1.57
N SER A 11 11.97 9.39 1.72
CA SER A 11 13.26 8.75 2.01
C SER A 11 14.12 8.56 0.76
N SER A 12 13.51 8.25 -0.39
CA SER A 12 14.25 7.95 -1.63
C SER A 12 14.45 9.16 -2.54
N GLY A 13 13.67 10.22 -2.36
CA GLY A 13 13.59 11.34 -3.31
C GLY A 13 12.94 10.99 -4.66
N ILE A 14 12.54 9.74 -4.85
CA ILE A 14 11.95 9.26 -6.10
C ILE A 14 10.47 9.61 -6.13
N ARG A 15 10.04 10.37 -7.14
CA ARG A 15 8.62 10.66 -7.34
C ARG A 15 7.89 9.46 -7.95
N VAL A 16 6.95 8.90 -7.21
CA VAL A 16 6.04 7.86 -7.71
C VAL A 16 5.10 8.46 -8.76
N LYS A 17 5.02 7.85 -9.94
CA LYS A 17 4.15 8.31 -11.06
C LYS A 17 2.83 7.55 -11.10
N SER A 18 2.85 6.26 -10.86
CA SER A 18 1.68 5.40 -10.78
C SER A 18 1.89 4.30 -9.74
N LEU A 19 0.81 3.69 -9.29
CA LEU A 19 0.82 2.56 -8.37
C LEU A 19 0.24 1.34 -9.09
N ALA A 20 1.05 0.31 -9.28
CA ALA A 20 0.56 -1.00 -9.69
C ALA A 20 -0.02 -1.75 -8.48
N VAL A 21 -1.17 -2.37 -8.66
CA VAL A 21 -1.88 -3.13 -7.61
C VAL A 21 -2.16 -4.55 -8.08
N ASP A 22 -2.25 -5.47 -7.13
CA ASP A 22 -2.54 -6.88 -7.39
C ASP A 22 -3.31 -7.53 -6.23
N GLY A 23 -3.52 -8.82 -6.32
CA GLY A 23 -4.24 -9.61 -5.32
C GLY A 23 -5.75 -9.41 -5.32
N GLY A 24 -6.45 -10.22 -4.52
CA GLY A 24 -7.91 -10.28 -4.50
C GLY A 24 -8.61 -8.96 -4.19
N ALA A 25 -8.03 -8.10 -3.34
CA ALA A 25 -8.61 -6.79 -3.01
C ALA A 25 -8.66 -5.83 -4.21
N SER A 26 -7.80 -6.02 -5.21
CA SER A 26 -7.71 -5.14 -6.38
C SER A 26 -8.91 -5.25 -7.33
N VAL A 27 -9.74 -6.32 -7.21
CA VAL A 27 -10.99 -6.45 -7.98
C VAL A 27 -12.03 -5.40 -7.56
N ASN A 28 -11.94 -4.87 -6.35
CA ASN A 28 -12.87 -3.87 -5.85
C ASN A 28 -12.60 -2.50 -6.49
N ASN A 29 -13.43 -2.14 -7.48
CA ASN A 29 -13.29 -0.89 -8.21
C ASN A 29 -13.42 0.35 -7.34
N PHE A 30 -14.29 0.30 -6.31
CA PHE A 30 -14.44 1.42 -5.37
C PHE A 30 -13.16 1.64 -4.58
N LEU A 31 -12.58 0.56 -4.04
CA LEU A 31 -11.33 0.61 -3.30
C LEU A 31 -10.18 1.16 -4.17
N MET A 32 -10.07 0.71 -5.39
CA MET A 32 -9.02 1.17 -6.34
C MET A 32 -9.19 2.65 -6.71
N GLN A 33 -10.43 3.10 -6.95
CA GLN A 33 -10.71 4.50 -7.19
C GLN A 33 -10.40 5.36 -5.96
N LEU A 34 -10.83 4.93 -4.76
CA LEU A 34 -10.53 5.63 -3.52
C LEU A 34 -9.02 5.74 -3.27
N GLN A 35 -8.25 4.68 -3.53
CA GLN A 35 -6.79 4.72 -3.44
C GLN A 35 -6.19 5.75 -4.41
N SER A 36 -6.62 5.72 -5.68
CA SER A 36 -6.19 6.72 -6.67
C SER A 36 -6.49 8.14 -6.21
N ASP A 37 -7.68 8.37 -5.69
CA ASP A 37 -8.14 9.67 -5.20
C ASP A 37 -7.33 10.17 -4.00
N LEU A 38 -7.09 9.30 -3.01
CA LEU A 38 -6.33 9.65 -1.79
C LEU A 38 -4.83 9.83 -2.04
N LEU A 39 -4.27 9.09 -3.00
CA LEU A 39 -2.87 9.23 -3.41
C LEU A 39 -2.67 10.42 -4.34
N GLY A 40 -3.66 10.72 -5.18
CA GLY A 40 -3.52 11.67 -6.28
C GLY A 40 -2.64 11.13 -7.40
N LEU A 41 -2.57 9.81 -7.53
CA LEU A 41 -1.80 9.06 -8.51
C LEU A 41 -2.70 8.12 -9.29
N CYS A 42 -2.29 7.77 -10.51
CA CYS A 42 -2.93 6.68 -11.22
C CYS A 42 -2.68 5.35 -10.51
N VAL A 43 -3.73 4.52 -10.42
CA VAL A 43 -3.64 3.14 -9.94
C VAL A 43 -3.91 2.21 -11.11
N GLU A 44 -2.99 1.29 -11.37
CA GLU A 44 -3.02 0.37 -12.51
C GLU A 44 -3.27 -1.06 -12.02
N ARG A 45 -4.40 -1.65 -12.45
CA ARG A 45 -4.71 -3.04 -12.17
C ARG A 45 -4.31 -3.89 -13.38
N PRO A 46 -3.52 -4.96 -13.22
CA PRO A 46 -3.20 -5.89 -14.30
C PRO A 46 -4.35 -6.84 -14.57
N THR A 47 -4.32 -7.49 -15.73
CA THR A 47 -5.29 -8.56 -16.09
C THR A 47 -5.10 -9.82 -15.22
N ILE A 48 -3.86 -10.12 -14.84
CA ILE A 48 -3.52 -11.23 -13.95
C ILE A 48 -3.30 -10.66 -12.55
N LEU A 49 -4.15 -11.08 -11.60
CA LEU A 49 -4.14 -10.55 -10.24
C LEU A 49 -3.23 -11.33 -9.29
N GLU A 50 -2.93 -12.60 -9.61
CA GLU A 50 -2.06 -13.47 -8.82
C GLU A 50 -0.59 -13.28 -9.22
N THR A 51 -0.05 -12.10 -8.96
CA THR A 51 1.29 -11.73 -9.42
C THR A 51 2.41 -12.46 -8.69
N THR A 52 2.18 -12.98 -7.47
CA THR A 52 3.17 -13.79 -6.75
C THR A 52 3.45 -15.10 -7.47
N ALA A 53 2.39 -15.85 -7.84
CA ALA A 53 2.52 -17.09 -8.60
C ALA A 53 3.10 -16.84 -9.99
N LEU A 54 2.65 -15.76 -10.64
CA LEU A 54 3.17 -15.35 -11.96
C LEU A 54 4.66 -15.01 -11.88
N GLY A 55 5.10 -14.30 -10.84
CA GLY A 55 6.51 -13.97 -10.62
C GLY A 55 7.39 -15.21 -10.45
N ALA A 56 6.93 -16.20 -9.67
CA ALA A 56 7.61 -17.48 -9.54
C ALA A 56 7.74 -18.23 -10.87
N ALA A 57 6.65 -18.25 -11.67
CA ALA A 57 6.65 -18.85 -13.01
C ALA A 57 7.61 -18.12 -13.96
N PHE A 58 7.67 -16.79 -13.91
CA PHE A 58 8.60 -15.99 -14.69
C PHE A 58 10.06 -16.27 -14.34
N LEU A 59 10.40 -16.37 -13.06
CA LEU A 59 11.75 -16.72 -12.62
C LEU A 59 12.16 -18.13 -13.08
N ALA A 60 11.25 -19.09 -12.96
CA ALA A 60 11.48 -20.46 -13.44
C ALA A 60 11.68 -20.47 -14.96
N GLY A 61 10.85 -19.75 -15.72
CA GLY A 61 10.97 -19.67 -17.17
C GLY A 61 12.23 -18.98 -17.66
N LEU A 62 12.70 -17.93 -16.97
CA LEU A 62 14.01 -17.31 -17.25
C LEU A 62 15.15 -18.30 -17.00
N SER A 63 15.09 -19.03 -15.87
CA SER A 63 16.11 -20.01 -15.52
C SER A 63 16.18 -21.19 -16.49
N SER A 64 15.02 -21.60 -17.05
CA SER A 64 14.93 -22.71 -18.01
C SER A 64 15.06 -22.28 -19.48
N GLY A 65 15.22 -20.98 -19.75
CA GLY A 65 15.38 -20.46 -21.11
C GLY A 65 14.08 -20.32 -21.91
N VAL A 66 12.92 -20.38 -21.25
CA VAL A 66 11.62 -20.11 -21.89
C VAL A 66 11.53 -18.64 -22.32
N TRP A 67 12.06 -17.74 -21.53
CA TRP A 67 12.23 -16.31 -21.84
C TRP A 67 13.69 -15.93 -21.77
N SER A 68 14.11 -15.05 -22.68
CA SER A 68 15.51 -14.65 -22.81
C SER A 68 15.94 -13.59 -21.81
N ASP A 69 15.03 -12.66 -21.45
CA ASP A 69 15.34 -11.56 -20.55
C ASP A 69 14.09 -10.96 -19.86
N LEU A 70 14.35 -10.03 -18.93
CA LEU A 70 13.29 -9.31 -18.20
C LEU A 70 12.46 -8.37 -19.09
N LYS A 71 12.96 -7.94 -20.24
CA LYS A 71 12.22 -7.06 -21.16
C LYS A 71 11.10 -7.83 -21.83
N GLU A 72 11.37 -9.07 -22.22
CA GLU A 72 10.36 -9.97 -22.76
C GLU A 72 9.23 -10.19 -21.76
N LEU A 73 9.55 -10.42 -20.49
CA LEU A 73 8.54 -10.54 -19.43
C LEU A 73 7.76 -9.24 -19.23
N GLY A 74 8.43 -8.10 -19.29
CA GLY A 74 7.78 -6.79 -19.17
C GLY A 74 6.71 -6.56 -20.25
N ALA A 75 6.93 -7.07 -21.46
CA ALA A 75 5.98 -6.99 -22.57
C ALA A 75 4.72 -7.85 -22.35
N LEU A 76 4.80 -8.87 -21.51
CA LEU A 76 3.65 -9.73 -21.17
C LEU A 76 2.68 -9.07 -20.17
N ARG A 77 3.11 -8.02 -19.48
CA ARG A 77 2.26 -7.30 -18.53
C ARG A 77 1.14 -6.56 -19.27
N LYS A 78 -0.07 -7.01 -19.08
CA LYS A 78 -1.28 -6.35 -19.61
C LYS A 78 -2.03 -5.64 -18.50
N VAL A 79 -2.43 -4.39 -18.75
CA VAL A 79 -3.24 -3.59 -17.82
C VAL A 79 -4.72 -3.83 -18.16
N ASP A 80 -5.49 -4.26 -17.17
CA ASP A 80 -6.95 -4.36 -17.26
C ASP A 80 -7.60 -2.99 -17.13
N ARG A 81 -7.20 -2.23 -16.10
CA ARG A 81 -7.82 -0.94 -15.80
C ARG A 81 -6.86 0.05 -15.14
N VAL A 82 -7.00 1.32 -15.53
CA VAL A 82 -6.33 2.46 -14.89
C VAL A 82 -7.37 3.33 -14.20
N PHE A 83 -7.20 3.52 -12.91
CA PHE A 83 -8.00 4.43 -12.10
C PHE A 83 -7.25 5.76 -11.98
N LYS A 84 -7.86 6.83 -12.48
CA LYS A 84 -7.29 8.18 -12.41
C LYS A 84 -7.92 8.95 -11.26
N PRO A 85 -7.14 9.82 -10.55
CA PRO A 85 -7.69 10.65 -9.49
C PRO A 85 -8.84 11.54 -9.98
N ARG A 86 -9.95 11.55 -9.24
CA ARG A 86 -11.15 12.35 -9.53
C ARG A 86 -11.50 13.31 -8.39
N MET A 87 -11.01 13.00 -7.18
CA MET A 87 -11.26 13.81 -5.99
C MET A 87 -10.50 15.13 -6.06
N ALA A 88 -11.18 16.22 -5.72
CA ALA A 88 -10.55 17.53 -5.58
C ALA A 88 -9.41 17.49 -4.56
N LYS A 89 -8.32 18.21 -4.86
CA LYS A 89 -7.11 18.25 -4.00
C LYS A 89 -7.45 18.68 -2.55
N ALA A 90 -8.35 19.67 -2.40
CA ALA A 90 -8.75 20.13 -1.07
C ALA A 90 -9.39 19.02 -0.24
N LYS A 91 -10.35 18.27 -0.82
CA LYS A 91 -11.03 17.15 -0.14
C LYS A 91 -10.06 16.01 0.19
N ARG A 92 -9.16 15.69 -0.72
CA ARG A 92 -8.09 14.70 -0.46
C ARG A 92 -7.24 15.09 0.75
N LEU A 93 -6.79 16.34 0.82
CA LEU A 93 -5.95 16.83 1.92
C LEU A 93 -6.71 16.84 3.24
N GLU A 94 -8.01 17.17 3.23
CA GLU A 94 -8.88 17.10 4.40
C GLU A 94 -8.95 15.67 4.95
N LEU A 95 -9.33 14.70 4.10
CA LEU A 95 -9.44 13.29 4.50
C LEU A 95 -8.13 12.74 5.03
N ARG A 96 -7.01 13.10 4.43
CA ARG A 96 -5.68 12.68 4.89
C ARG A 96 -5.31 13.30 6.25
N ARG A 97 -5.69 14.54 6.52
CA ARG A 97 -5.49 15.17 7.84
C ARG A 97 -6.35 14.48 8.90
N GLU A 98 -7.60 14.18 8.60
CA GLU A 98 -8.50 13.47 9.52
C GLU A 98 -7.97 12.06 9.84
N TRP A 99 -7.49 11.33 8.84
CA TRP A 99 -6.83 10.05 9.03
C TRP A 99 -5.63 10.14 9.98
N LYS A 100 -4.71 11.07 9.72
CA LYS A 100 -3.54 11.29 10.59
C LYS A 100 -3.96 11.62 12.03
N ARG A 101 -4.99 12.45 12.21
CA ARG A 101 -5.53 12.77 13.53
C ARG A 101 -6.11 11.54 14.24
N ALA A 102 -6.82 10.68 13.52
CA ALA A 102 -7.35 9.43 14.04
C ALA A 102 -6.21 8.48 14.49
N VAL A 103 -5.22 8.28 13.64
CA VAL A 103 -4.04 7.44 13.95
C VAL A 103 -3.29 7.95 15.20
N LEU A 104 -3.10 9.27 15.31
CA LEU A 104 -2.44 9.83 16.50
C LEU A 104 -3.21 9.56 17.80
N ARG A 105 -4.54 9.52 17.76
CA ARG A 105 -5.37 9.21 18.93
C ARG A 105 -5.32 7.74 19.36
N THR A 106 -4.92 6.84 18.49
CA THR A 106 -4.76 5.41 18.82
C THR A 106 -3.38 5.07 19.37
N ARG A 107 -2.42 5.99 19.25
CA ARG A 107 -1.06 5.76 19.76
C ARG A 107 -1.06 5.71 21.30
N GLY A 108 -0.34 4.74 21.84
CA GLY A 108 -0.27 4.53 23.28
C GLY A 108 -1.50 3.84 23.89
N TRP A 109 -2.50 3.44 23.08
CA TRP A 109 -3.68 2.72 23.58
C TRP A 109 -3.32 1.45 24.36
N ALA A 110 -2.33 0.69 23.90
CA ALA A 110 -1.85 -0.55 24.52
C ALA A 110 -0.67 -0.31 25.48
N ALA A 111 -0.44 0.93 25.95
CA ALA A 111 0.60 1.16 26.95
C ALA A 111 0.29 0.32 28.20
N PRO A 112 1.28 -0.39 28.79
CA PRO A 112 1.08 -1.17 30.01
C PRO A 112 0.51 -0.26 31.09
N LYS A 113 -0.62 -0.64 31.70
CA LYS A 113 -1.09 0.03 32.92
C LYS A 113 0.03 -0.13 33.95
N ALA A 114 0.50 0.99 34.53
CA ALA A 114 1.48 0.94 35.60
C ALA A 114 1.00 -0.08 36.64
N SER A 115 1.82 -1.09 36.92
CA SER A 115 1.53 -2.06 37.96
C SER A 115 1.35 -1.29 39.27
N VAL A 116 0.13 -1.34 39.82
CA VAL A 116 -0.12 -0.86 41.16
C VAL A 116 0.71 -1.76 42.08
N SER A 117 1.88 -1.29 42.49
CA SER A 117 2.68 -1.97 43.50
C SER A 117 1.86 -1.93 44.79
N HIS A 118 1.26 -3.04 45.12
CA HIS A 118 0.65 -3.27 46.43
C HIS A 118 1.78 -3.28 47.44
N ARG A 119 2.12 -2.12 48.02
CA ARG A 119 2.91 -2.07 49.24
C ARG A 119 2.05 -2.68 50.35
N LEU A 120 2.23 -3.98 50.56
CA LEU A 120 1.89 -4.56 51.84
C LEU A 120 2.81 -3.95 52.89
N GLN A 121 2.33 -2.92 53.56
CA GLN A 121 2.90 -2.52 54.84
C GLN A 121 2.51 -3.61 55.84
N LEU A 122 3.45 -4.54 56.10
CA LEU A 122 3.41 -5.35 57.30
C LEU A 122 3.77 -4.40 58.44
N GLY A 123 2.71 -3.99 59.19
CA GLY A 123 2.86 -3.34 60.46
C GLY A 123 3.46 -4.31 61.48
N GLN A 124 4.49 -3.87 62.15
CA GLN A 124 4.89 -4.38 63.46
C GLN A 124 4.11 -3.60 64.55
#